data_87fabdb0db4872d00292a04744b59913
#
_entry.id   87fabdb0db4872d00292a04744b59913
#
_cell.length_a   1.000
_cell.length_b   1.000
_cell.length_c   1.000
_cell.angle_alpha   90.00
_cell.angle_beta   90.00
_cell.angle_gamma   90.00
#
_symmetry.space_group_name_H-M   'P 1'
#
loop_
_entity.id
_entity.type
_entity.pdbx_description
1 polymer ?
#
loop_
_entity_poly.entity_id
_entity_poly.type
_entity_poly.pdbx_seq_one_letter_code
_entity_poly.pdbx_strand_id
1 'polypeptide(L)'
;MAISPRTLLEQGVYHLVDERRIVSGIAVSYGDRSRGEAFCRGRIREVRLENGSFVPDEAPMDEQSVFDLASVTKLFTCIAVLQLMERGKLRLSDPIGRLDKRFSHIADEPIERLLAFQTALQTRARMDAAASAEEAERLLFDIRVGPAPVRKFYTDMGAMVLKYVVESAADLSFWEYLEANIFRPLGMTRTFCEVPQELLGETVNCNYERRIVNGDCWLDTACPPGTVHDPKARLLNTSRPAPCGHAGLFSTLHDMTLLARGLLENALLSRKTLLEIGVNRTGGKLPDDTDSQYMGYLCYSKQPDQTFSEVPAYFGERTIALNGFTGNHFSVDPEKNQFMILLANRIHNRATTVTGRANPEDKTEIIRWNDGKDYIVSQNFVYTKDKFLKNHIGNILASY
;
A
#
# COMPACT_ATOMS: atom_id res chain seq x y z
N MET A 1 -17.19 -15.43 31.52
CA MET A 1 -15.74 -15.22 31.24
C MET A 1 -15.63 -14.22 30.12
N ALA A 2 -14.73 -13.24 30.20
CA ALA A 2 -14.48 -12.31 29.09
C ALA A 2 -13.83 -13.05 27.91
N ILE A 3 -14.26 -12.76 26.69
CA ILE A 3 -13.67 -13.33 25.47
C ILE A 3 -12.25 -12.75 25.30
N SER A 4 -11.26 -13.59 24.97
CA SER A 4 -9.88 -13.11 24.79
C SER A 4 -9.75 -12.21 23.56
N PRO A 5 -8.81 -11.23 23.55
CA PRO A 5 -8.55 -10.41 22.36
C PRO A 5 -8.19 -11.26 21.12
N ARG A 6 -7.48 -12.37 21.30
CA ARG A 6 -7.16 -13.32 20.21
C ARG A 6 -8.41 -13.95 19.62
N THR A 7 -9.33 -14.42 20.46
CA THR A 7 -10.60 -14.98 19.99
C THR A 7 -11.43 -13.95 19.22
N LEU A 8 -11.46 -12.68 19.69
CA LEU A 8 -12.15 -11.60 19.00
C LEU A 8 -11.52 -11.28 17.63
N LEU A 9 -10.19 -11.34 17.52
CA LEU A 9 -9.49 -11.17 16.26
C LEU A 9 -9.86 -12.29 15.28
N GLU A 10 -9.84 -13.56 15.71
CA GLU A 10 -10.21 -14.72 14.88
C GLU A 10 -11.68 -14.66 14.45
N GLN A 11 -12.58 -14.26 15.34
CA GLN A 11 -13.99 -14.00 15.01
C GLN A 11 -14.14 -12.86 14.00
N GLY A 12 -13.35 -11.80 14.13
CA GLY A 12 -13.33 -10.68 13.19
C GLY A 12 -12.89 -11.13 11.80
N VAL A 13 -11.83 -11.94 11.68
CA VAL A 13 -11.39 -12.51 10.41
C VAL A 13 -12.46 -13.41 9.82
N TYR A 14 -13.03 -14.32 10.61
CA TYR A 14 -14.13 -15.21 10.19
C TYR A 14 -15.31 -14.40 9.65
N HIS A 15 -15.72 -13.37 10.38
CA HIS A 15 -16.82 -12.49 9.98
C HIS A 15 -16.58 -11.82 8.62
N LEU A 16 -15.36 -11.31 8.37
CA LEU A 16 -15.02 -10.62 7.12
C LEU A 16 -14.87 -11.55 5.92
N VAL A 17 -14.32 -12.76 6.15
CA VAL A 17 -13.95 -13.69 5.07
C VAL A 17 -15.07 -14.67 4.78
N ASP A 18 -15.65 -15.31 5.81
CA ASP A 18 -16.56 -16.44 5.63
C ASP A 18 -18.04 -16.03 5.67
N GLU A 19 -18.43 -15.16 6.63
CA GLU A 19 -19.83 -14.74 6.77
C GLU A 19 -20.20 -13.66 5.76
N ARG A 20 -19.48 -12.54 5.77
CA ARG A 20 -19.80 -11.38 4.92
C ARG A 20 -19.08 -11.38 3.58
N ARG A 21 -18.03 -12.16 3.44
CA ARG A 21 -17.25 -12.32 2.23
C ARG A 21 -16.75 -10.98 1.62
N ILE A 22 -16.54 -9.95 2.46
CA ILE A 22 -16.07 -8.62 2.02
C ILE A 22 -14.74 -8.73 1.29
N VAL A 23 -13.88 -9.62 1.76
CA VAL A 23 -12.61 -10.02 1.12
C VAL A 23 -12.58 -11.53 0.96
N SER A 24 -11.85 -12.04 -0.03
CA SER A 24 -11.75 -13.49 -0.23
C SER A 24 -10.78 -14.17 0.73
N GLY A 25 -9.80 -13.43 1.25
CA GLY A 25 -8.83 -13.94 2.21
C GLY A 25 -8.07 -12.83 2.92
N ILE A 26 -7.56 -13.16 4.11
CA ILE A 26 -6.77 -12.28 4.98
C ILE A 26 -5.61 -13.09 5.57
N ALA A 27 -4.41 -12.50 5.52
CA ALA A 27 -3.22 -12.94 6.23
C ALA A 27 -2.82 -11.87 7.25
N VAL A 28 -2.54 -12.26 8.48
CA VAL A 28 -2.27 -11.36 9.62
C VAL A 28 -0.96 -11.74 10.27
N SER A 29 -0.12 -10.75 10.58
CA SER A 29 1.05 -10.89 11.46
C SER A 29 1.16 -9.70 12.39
N TYR A 30 1.52 -9.94 13.64
CA TYR A 30 1.71 -8.91 14.65
C TYR A 30 2.73 -9.39 15.70
N GLY A 31 3.37 -8.45 16.36
CA GLY A 31 4.37 -8.76 17.37
C GLY A 31 5.32 -7.62 17.68
N ASP A 32 6.47 -7.99 18.19
CA ASP A 32 7.62 -7.12 18.43
C ASP A 32 8.86 -7.65 17.68
N ARG A 33 10.03 -7.04 17.90
CA ARG A 33 11.29 -7.49 17.26
C ARG A 33 11.67 -8.94 17.58
N SER A 34 11.22 -9.52 18.69
CA SER A 34 11.66 -10.83 19.19
C SER A 34 10.60 -11.92 19.09
N ARG A 35 9.35 -11.56 19.16
CA ARG A 35 8.23 -12.50 19.13
C ARG A 35 7.10 -11.99 18.24
N GLY A 36 6.25 -12.88 17.80
CA GLY A 36 5.08 -12.52 16.99
C GLY A 36 4.28 -13.75 16.61
N GLU A 37 3.10 -13.48 16.14
CA GLU A 37 2.16 -14.48 15.65
C GLU A 37 1.75 -14.16 14.22
N ALA A 38 1.44 -15.21 13.46
CA ALA A 38 0.90 -15.09 12.12
C ALA A 38 -0.21 -16.13 11.91
N PHE A 39 -1.18 -15.80 11.09
CA PHE A 39 -2.18 -16.73 10.61
C PHE A 39 -2.85 -16.20 9.34
N CYS A 40 -3.45 -17.10 8.57
CA CYS A 40 -4.23 -16.75 7.38
C CYS A 40 -5.56 -17.49 7.36
N ARG A 41 -6.51 -16.90 6.65
CA ARG A 41 -7.82 -17.49 6.42
C ARG A 41 -8.37 -17.06 5.07
N GLY A 42 -9.05 -17.98 4.40
CA GLY A 42 -9.73 -17.72 3.14
C GLY A 42 -8.95 -18.17 1.92
N ARG A 43 -9.09 -17.43 0.82
CA ARG A 43 -8.67 -17.86 -0.50
C ARG A 43 -7.87 -16.79 -1.22
N ILE A 44 -6.89 -17.21 -2.03
CA ILE A 44 -6.17 -16.33 -2.96
C ILE A 44 -7.02 -16.00 -4.20
N ARG A 45 -7.98 -16.86 -4.55
CA ARG A 45 -8.99 -16.67 -5.59
C ARG A 45 -10.26 -17.47 -5.29
N GLU A 46 -11.39 -17.03 -5.85
CA GLU A 46 -12.71 -17.65 -5.68
C GLU A 46 -13.31 -18.08 -7.02
N VAL A 47 -13.00 -17.38 -8.09
CA VAL A 47 -13.57 -17.59 -9.42
C VAL A 47 -12.53 -17.39 -10.53
N ARG A 48 -12.79 -18.01 -11.67
CA ARG A 48 -12.16 -17.68 -12.96
C ARG A 48 -13.23 -17.37 -14.01
N LEU A 49 -12.84 -16.63 -15.03
CA LEU A 49 -13.68 -16.38 -16.20
C LEU A 49 -13.43 -17.48 -17.24
N GLU A 50 -14.49 -18.20 -17.62
CA GLU A 50 -14.45 -19.25 -18.63
C GLU A 50 -15.62 -19.07 -19.60
N ASN A 51 -15.31 -18.95 -20.89
CA ASN A 51 -16.32 -18.72 -21.94
C ASN A 51 -17.31 -17.59 -21.63
N GLY A 52 -16.84 -16.49 -21.05
CA GLY A 52 -17.65 -15.33 -20.69
C GLY A 52 -18.48 -15.47 -19.41
N SER A 53 -18.36 -16.58 -18.69
CA SER A 53 -19.07 -16.85 -17.44
C SER A 53 -18.08 -17.08 -16.29
N PHE A 54 -18.45 -16.60 -15.09
CA PHE A 54 -17.68 -16.89 -13.88
C PHE A 54 -17.99 -18.31 -13.40
N VAL A 55 -16.94 -19.10 -13.27
CA VAL A 55 -17.01 -20.46 -12.67
C VAL A 55 -16.20 -20.49 -11.37
N PRO A 56 -16.60 -21.32 -10.37
CA PRO A 56 -15.82 -21.50 -9.16
C PRO A 56 -14.39 -21.98 -9.47
N ASP A 57 -13.41 -21.35 -8.81
CA ASP A 57 -11.99 -21.73 -8.88
C ASP A 57 -11.33 -21.34 -7.56
N GLU A 58 -11.64 -22.11 -6.51
CA GLU A 58 -11.19 -21.79 -5.17
C GLU A 58 -9.78 -22.34 -4.92
N ALA A 59 -8.87 -21.44 -4.49
CA ALA A 59 -7.55 -21.81 -4.02
C ALA A 59 -7.31 -21.21 -2.62
N PRO A 60 -6.82 -22.02 -1.65
CA PRO A 60 -6.61 -21.55 -0.29
C PRO A 60 -5.51 -20.49 -0.22
N MET A 61 -5.59 -19.64 0.80
CA MET A 61 -4.56 -18.69 1.19
C MET A 61 -3.70 -19.30 2.30
N ASP A 62 -2.39 -19.09 2.23
CA ASP A 62 -1.43 -19.47 3.26
C ASP A 62 -0.40 -18.36 3.51
N GLU A 63 0.57 -18.58 4.40
CA GLU A 63 1.60 -17.59 4.76
C GLU A 63 2.62 -17.34 3.64
N GLN A 64 2.68 -18.22 2.65
CA GLN A 64 3.56 -18.13 1.48
C GLN A 64 2.87 -17.46 0.28
N SER A 65 1.56 -17.22 0.38
CA SER A 65 0.79 -16.56 -0.68
C SER A 65 1.40 -15.20 -1.01
N VAL A 66 1.54 -14.92 -2.31
CA VAL A 66 2.23 -13.72 -2.84
C VAL A 66 1.20 -12.63 -3.11
N PHE A 67 1.33 -11.48 -2.47
CA PHE A 67 0.41 -10.35 -2.54
C PHE A 67 1.00 -9.20 -3.36
N ASP A 68 0.21 -8.57 -4.22
CA ASP A 68 0.52 -7.24 -4.74
C ASP A 68 0.45 -6.23 -3.59
N LEU A 69 1.59 -5.64 -3.23
CA LEU A 69 1.71 -4.70 -2.12
C LEU A 69 1.05 -3.35 -2.40
N ALA A 70 0.77 -3.04 -3.66
CA ALA A 70 0.25 -1.74 -4.08
C ALA A 70 1.06 -0.59 -3.43
N SER A 71 0.40 0.38 -2.82
CA SER A 71 1.04 1.55 -2.22
C SER A 71 1.97 1.27 -1.02
N VAL A 72 1.96 0.08 -0.45
CA VAL A 72 2.98 -0.29 0.57
C VAL A 72 4.39 -0.28 -0.04
N THR A 73 4.52 -0.40 -1.37
CA THR A 73 5.77 -0.18 -2.11
C THR A 73 6.45 1.15 -1.79
N LYS A 74 5.70 2.21 -1.45
CA LYS A 74 6.23 3.53 -1.08
C LYS A 74 7.17 3.48 0.14
N LEU A 75 6.97 2.52 1.04
CA LEU A 75 7.85 2.33 2.19
C LEU A 75 9.28 1.98 1.76
N PHE A 76 9.41 1.13 0.76
CA PHE A 76 10.72 0.74 0.23
C PHE A 76 11.43 1.92 -0.44
N THR A 77 10.68 2.77 -1.15
CA THR A 77 11.21 4.03 -1.71
C THR A 77 11.68 4.98 -0.62
N CYS A 78 10.89 5.14 0.45
CA CYS A 78 11.27 5.94 1.61
C CYS A 78 12.57 5.44 2.24
N ILE A 79 12.65 4.13 2.54
CA ILE A 79 13.84 3.52 3.12
C ILE A 79 15.06 3.73 2.21
N ALA A 80 14.94 3.51 0.90
CA ALA A 80 16.04 3.68 -0.05
C ALA A 80 16.59 5.11 -0.08
N VAL A 81 15.72 6.12 -0.13
CA VAL A 81 16.13 7.54 -0.07
C VAL A 81 16.85 7.84 1.24
N LEU A 82 16.32 7.37 2.37
CA LEU A 82 16.90 7.63 3.69
C LEU A 82 18.22 6.88 3.90
N GLN A 83 18.39 5.67 3.36
CA GLN A 83 19.68 4.98 3.35
C GLN A 83 20.73 5.74 2.56
N LEU A 84 20.38 6.30 1.40
CA LEU A 84 21.29 7.12 0.61
C LEU A 84 21.66 8.43 1.32
N MET A 85 20.71 9.03 2.05
CA MET A 85 20.99 10.17 2.92
C MET A 85 21.97 9.80 4.04
N GLU A 86 21.77 8.71 4.76
CA GLU A 86 22.70 8.26 5.83
C GLU A 86 24.11 7.95 5.31
N ARG A 87 24.20 7.46 4.08
CA ARG A 87 25.49 7.20 3.40
C ARG A 87 26.14 8.45 2.79
N GLY A 88 25.52 9.62 2.93
CA GLY A 88 26.03 10.90 2.39
C GLY A 88 25.99 11.00 0.86
N LYS A 89 25.20 10.15 0.17
CA LYS A 89 25.04 10.18 -1.27
C LYS A 89 24.12 11.30 -1.75
N LEU A 90 23.19 11.70 -0.89
CA LEU A 90 22.30 12.85 -1.08
C LEU A 90 21.99 13.52 0.26
N ARG A 91 21.43 14.74 0.20
CA ARG A 91 20.81 15.42 1.33
C ARG A 91 19.33 15.60 1.04
N LEU A 92 18.47 15.54 2.06
CA LEU A 92 17.04 15.77 1.86
C LEU A 92 16.72 17.18 1.33
N SER A 93 17.61 18.17 1.58
CA SER A 93 17.54 19.51 1.03
C SER A 93 18.06 19.63 -0.40
N ASP A 94 18.65 18.60 -0.98
CA ASP A 94 19.13 18.66 -2.36
C ASP A 94 17.94 18.81 -3.32
N PRO A 95 18.05 19.69 -4.33
CA PRO A 95 17.02 19.83 -5.35
C PRO A 95 17.03 18.63 -6.30
N ILE A 96 15.85 18.24 -6.77
CA ILE A 96 15.66 17.09 -7.68
C ILE A 96 16.57 17.18 -8.90
N GLY A 97 16.69 18.37 -9.52
CA GLY A 97 17.49 18.58 -10.74
C GLY A 97 19.01 18.37 -10.55
N ARG A 98 19.50 18.36 -9.30
CA ARG A 98 20.89 17.99 -9.00
C ARG A 98 21.14 16.50 -9.26
N LEU A 99 20.15 15.64 -8.94
CA LEU A 99 20.23 14.20 -9.07
C LEU A 99 19.77 13.74 -10.45
N ASP A 100 18.66 14.30 -10.95
CA ASP A 100 18.10 13.90 -12.23
C ASP A 100 17.58 15.12 -13.04
N LYS A 101 18.32 15.47 -14.08
CA LYS A 101 18.03 16.63 -14.94
C LYS A 101 16.79 16.42 -15.83
N ARG A 102 16.26 15.19 -15.94
CA ARG A 102 15.04 14.91 -16.72
C ARG A 102 13.82 15.60 -16.12
N PHE A 103 13.80 15.81 -14.80
CA PHE A 103 12.74 16.52 -14.08
C PHE A 103 12.91 18.04 -14.09
N SER A 104 13.08 18.65 -15.28
CA SER A 104 13.41 20.07 -15.45
C SER A 104 12.39 21.04 -14.87
N HIS A 105 11.09 20.70 -14.85
CA HIS A 105 10.02 21.55 -14.34
C HIS A 105 9.87 21.54 -12.82
N ILE A 106 10.52 20.61 -12.14
CA ILE A 106 10.57 20.50 -10.68
C ILE A 106 12.02 20.44 -10.18
N ALA A 107 12.95 20.95 -10.99
CA ALA A 107 14.38 20.86 -10.72
C ALA A 107 14.79 21.47 -9.38
N ASP A 108 14.12 22.53 -8.93
CA ASP A 108 14.41 23.23 -7.69
C ASP A 108 13.69 22.66 -6.46
N GLU A 109 12.77 21.67 -6.64
CA GLU A 109 12.05 21.06 -5.53
C GLU A 109 12.98 20.21 -4.68
N PRO A 110 13.05 20.43 -3.35
CA PRO A 110 13.83 19.57 -2.47
C PRO A 110 13.27 18.16 -2.38
N ILE A 111 14.15 17.16 -2.28
CA ILE A 111 13.80 15.75 -2.07
C ILE A 111 12.84 15.58 -0.88
N GLU A 112 13.11 16.30 0.23
CA GLU A 112 12.29 16.21 1.45
C GLU A 112 10.81 16.56 1.21
N ARG A 113 10.53 17.57 0.36
CA ARG A 113 9.15 17.97 0.09
C ARG A 113 8.35 16.88 -0.64
N LEU A 114 9.02 16.12 -1.50
CA LEU A 114 8.39 14.99 -2.18
C LEU A 114 8.17 13.82 -1.21
N LEU A 115 9.17 13.50 -0.37
CA LEU A 115 9.02 12.51 0.70
C LEU A 115 7.85 12.84 1.64
N ALA A 116 7.72 14.13 1.98
CA ALA A 116 6.72 14.63 2.94
C ALA A 116 5.34 14.92 2.32
N PHE A 117 5.10 14.60 1.05
CA PHE A 117 3.87 14.93 0.32
C PHE A 117 3.54 16.43 0.29
N GLN A 118 4.52 17.31 0.48
CA GLN A 118 4.33 18.77 0.55
C GLN A 118 4.29 19.46 -0.82
N THR A 119 4.70 18.77 -1.88
CA THR A 119 4.64 19.29 -3.25
C THR A 119 3.50 18.62 -4.01
N ALA A 120 2.54 19.40 -4.48
CA ALA A 120 1.49 18.92 -5.37
C ALA A 120 2.07 18.73 -6.77
N LEU A 121 2.28 17.52 -7.19
CA LEU A 121 2.81 17.17 -8.49
C LEU A 121 1.69 16.79 -9.45
N GLN A 122 1.72 17.33 -10.67
CA GLN A 122 0.71 17.10 -11.71
C GLN A 122 1.37 16.77 -13.05
N THR A 123 0.83 15.77 -13.73
CA THR A 123 1.11 15.47 -15.14
C THR A 123 0.09 16.20 -16.03
N ARG A 124 0.48 16.57 -17.25
CA ARG A 124 -0.42 17.24 -18.22
C ARG A 124 -1.59 16.38 -18.70
N ALA A 125 -1.48 15.06 -18.56
CA ALA A 125 -2.51 14.07 -18.90
C ALA A 125 -2.45 12.88 -17.93
N ARG A 126 -3.49 12.06 -17.92
CA ARG A 126 -3.52 10.84 -17.11
C ARG A 126 -2.51 9.83 -17.62
N MET A 127 -1.59 9.41 -16.78
CA MET A 127 -0.55 8.42 -17.12
C MET A 127 -1.12 7.03 -17.38
N ASP A 128 -2.17 6.65 -16.66
CA ASP A 128 -2.87 5.37 -16.81
C ASP A 128 -3.71 5.27 -18.11
N ALA A 129 -3.86 6.38 -18.82
CA ALA A 129 -4.50 6.47 -20.14
C ALA A 129 -3.49 6.62 -21.29
N ALA A 130 -2.19 6.62 -21.01
CA ALA A 130 -1.17 6.69 -22.04
C ALA A 130 -1.19 5.43 -22.93
N ALA A 131 -0.86 5.62 -24.20
CA ALA A 131 -0.88 4.54 -25.19
C ALA A 131 0.30 3.56 -25.07
N SER A 132 1.38 3.97 -24.39
CA SER A 132 2.56 3.13 -24.17
C SER A 132 3.31 3.53 -22.90
N ALA A 133 4.24 2.65 -22.47
CA ALA A 133 5.13 2.91 -21.34
C ALA A 133 6.00 4.17 -21.59
N GLU A 134 6.49 4.36 -22.80
CA GLU A 134 7.32 5.51 -23.18
C GLU A 134 6.52 6.81 -23.13
N GLU A 135 5.24 6.79 -23.46
CA GLU A 135 4.38 7.95 -23.31
C GLU A 135 4.12 8.26 -21.84
N ALA A 136 3.82 7.26 -21.03
CA ALA A 136 3.64 7.41 -19.59
C ALA A 136 4.92 7.95 -18.92
N GLU A 137 6.09 7.47 -19.32
CA GLU A 137 7.39 7.95 -18.81
C GLU A 137 7.66 9.41 -19.23
N ARG A 138 7.36 9.78 -20.49
CA ARG A 138 7.43 11.19 -20.93
C ARG A 138 6.51 12.10 -20.14
N LEU A 139 5.28 11.65 -19.81
CA LEU A 139 4.38 12.41 -18.96
C LEU A 139 4.94 12.58 -17.54
N LEU A 140 5.62 11.57 -17.01
CA LEU A 140 6.26 11.64 -15.70
C LEU A 140 7.45 12.62 -15.71
N PHE A 141 8.30 12.63 -16.73
CA PHE A 141 9.41 13.59 -16.82
C PHE A 141 8.95 15.04 -17.08
N ASP A 142 7.77 15.22 -17.70
CA ASP A 142 7.15 16.56 -17.87
C ASP A 142 6.30 17.00 -16.64
N ILE A 143 6.44 16.31 -15.51
CA ILE A 143 5.69 16.60 -14.28
C ILE A 143 5.98 18.01 -13.78
N ARG A 144 4.96 18.69 -13.24
CA ARG A 144 5.02 20.08 -12.79
C ARG A 144 4.44 20.25 -11.39
N VAL A 145 4.87 21.31 -10.72
CA VAL A 145 4.23 21.73 -9.47
C VAL A 145 2.85 22.31 -9.80
N GLY A 146 1.84 21.74 -9.16
CA GLY A 146 0.46 22.22 -9.21
C GLY A 146 0.12 23.10 -8.00
N PRO A 147 -1.16 23.48 -7.83
CA PRO A 147 -1.61 24.23 -6.66
C PRO A 147 -1.27 23.48 -5.37
N ALA A 148 -0.87 24.22 -4.34
CA ALA A 148 -0.53 23.64 -3.04
C ALA A 148 -1.74 22.85 -2.47
N PRO A 149 -1.53 21.63 -1.98
CA PRO A 149 -2.60 20.86 -1.38
C PRO A 149 -3.03 21.50 -0.05
N VAL A 150 -4.33 21.46 0.24
CA VAL A 150 -4.89 22.03 1.47
C VAL A 150 -5.39 20.94 2.39
N ARG A 151 -6.17 19.99 1.89
CA ARG A 151 -6.84 18.97 2.69
C ARG A 151 -6.29 17.56 2.48
N LYS A 152 -5.99 17.21 1.23
CA LYS A 152 -5.47 15.90 0.83
C LYS A 152 -4.06 16.05 0.26
N PHE A 153 -3.11 15.41 0.89
CA PHE A 153 -1.70 15.46 0.52
C PHE A 153 -1.20 14.19 -0.18
N TYR A 154 -1.82 13.06 0.10
CA TYR A 154 -1.41 11.78 -0.47
C TYR A 154 -1.42 11.81 -2.01
N THR A 155 -0.29 11.45 -2.61
CA THR A 155 -0.09 11.32 -4.05
C THR A 155 0.91 10.21 -4.37
N ASP A 156 0.81 9.62 -5.55
CA ASP A 156 1.78 8.63 -6.04
C ASP A 156 3.02 9.30 -6.65
N MET A 157 2.85 10.51 -7.16
CA MET A 157 3.83 11.16 -8.04
C MET A 157 5.18 11.39 -7.36
N GLY A 158 5.18 11.80 -6.08
CA GLY A 158 6.43 11.99 -5.33
C GLY A 158 7.28 10.73 -5.24
N ALA A 159 6.66 9.60 -4.93
CA ALA A 159 7.36 8.32 -4.87
C ALA A 159 7.86 7.84 -6.24
N MET A 160 7.11 8.13 -7.32
CA MET A 160 7.54 7.82 -8.69
C MET A 160 8.78 8.62 -9.09
N VAL A 161 8.84 9.90 -8.75
CA VAL A 161 10.03 10.74 -8.98
C VAL A 161 11.21 10.28 -8.12
N LEU A 162 10.96 9.98 -6.84
CA LEU A 162 11.99 9.55 -5.89
C LEU A 162 12.65 8.21 -6.26
N LYS A 163 11.96 7.33 -6.96
CA LYS A 163 12.58 6.14 -7.58
C LYS A 163 13.79 6.55 -8.45
N TYR A 164 13.63 7.52 -9.33
CA TYR A 164 14.70 7.98 -10.23
C TYR A 164 15.82 8.71 -9.47
N VAL A 165 15.47 9.40 -8.38
CA VAL A 165 16.48 9.98 -7.47
C VAL A 165 17.35 8.89 -6.85
N VAL A 166 16.74 7.77 -6.43
CA VAL A 166 17.49 6.61 -5.90
C VAL A 166 18.41 6.03 -6.97
N GLU A 167 17.90 5.80 -8.18
CA GLU A 167 18.69 5.28 -9.30
C GLU A 167 19.90 6.16 -9.62
N SER A 168 19.69 7.48 -9.69
CA SER A 168 20.76 8.44 -9.99
C SER A 168 21.79 8.56 -8.86
N ALA A 169 21.36 8.52 -7.60
CA ALA A 169 22.26 8.64 -6.45
C ALA A 169 23.05 7.36 -6.17
N ALA A 170 22.50 6.20 -6.53
CA ALA A 170 23.10 4.89 -6.30
C ALA A 170 23.91 4.36 -7.50
N ASP A 171 23.66 4.87 -8.71
CA ASP A 171 24.15 4.31 -9.99
C ASP A 171 23.76 2.83 -10.16
N LEU A 172 22.53 2.50 -9.78
CA LEU A 172 21.91 1.19 -9.87
C LEU A 172 20.47 1.34 -10.32
N SER A 173 19.88 0.33 -10.95
CA SER A 173 18.43 0.30 -11.10
C SER A 173 17.75 0.27 -9.72
N PHE A 174 16.51 0.75 -9.65
CA PHE A 174 15.77 0.76 -8.39
C PHE A 174 15.59 -0.65 -7.81
N TRP A 175 15.36 -1.64 -8.68
CA TRP A 175 15.27 -3.04 -8.27
C TRP A 175 16.57 -3.55 -7.66
N GLU A 176 17.70 -3.38 -8.36
CA GLU A 176 19.02 -3.80 -7.86
C GLU A 176 19.36 -3.14 -6.52
N TYR A 177 18.99 -1.84 -6.37
CA TYR A 177 19.18 -1.15 -5.10
C TYR A 177 18.39 -1.79 -3.97
N LEU A 178 17.09 -2.04 -4.18
CA LEU A 178 16.22 -2.66 -3.17
C LEU A 178 16.69 -4.07 -2.81
N GLU A 179 17.03 -4.87 -3.83
CA GLU A 179 17.55 -6.23 -3.62
C GLU A 179 18.82 -6.24 -2.78
N ALA A 180 19.80 -5.43 -3.13
CA ALA A 180 21.09 -5.40 -2.46
C ALA A 180 21.03 -4.80 -1.04
N ASN A 181 20.16 -3.81 -0.81
CA ASN A 181 20.19 -2.99 0.40
C ASN A 181 19.01 -3.21 1.36
N ILE A 182 17.97 -3.93 0.93
CA ILE A 182 16.80 -4.22 1.76
C ILE A 182 16.50 -5.73 1.77
N PHE A 183 16.25 -6.34 0.60
CA PHE A 183 15.75 -7.72 0.56
C PHE A 183 16.79 -8.73 1.01
N ARG A 184 17.97 -8.68 0.43
CA ARG A 184 19.06 -9.61 0.78
C ARG A 184 19.54 -9.47 2.24
N PRO A 185 19.76 -8.26 2.77
CA PRO A 185 20.12 -8.09 4.18
C PRO A 185 19.10 -8.64 5.18
N LEU A 186 17.79 -8.60 4.84
CA LEU A 186 16.72 -9.09 5.68
C LEU A 186 16.31 -10.55 5.39
N GLY A 187 16.87 -11.17 4.36
CA GLY A 187 16.47 -12.52 3.93
C GLY A 187 15.07 -12.58 3.29
N MET A 188 14.58 -11.47 2.71
CA MET A 188 13.31 -11.40 2.00
C MET A 188 13.43 -12.07 0.63
N THR A 189 13.25 -13.38 0.57
CA THR A 189 13.50 -14.21 -0.63
C THR A 189 12.26 -14.38 -1.52
N ARG A 190 11.08 -13.96 -1.04
CA ARG A 190 9.81 -14.04 -1.78
C ARG A 190 9.19 -12.66 -1.99
N THR A 191 10.05 -11.65 -2.23
CA THR A 191 9.65 -10.30 -2.63
C THR A 191 10.11 -10.06 -4.07
N PHE A 192 9.20 -9.62 -4.95
CA PHE A 192 9.40 -9.59 -6.39
C PHE A 192 8.90 -8.29 -7.02
N CYS A 193 9.51 -7.86 -8.12
CA CYS A 193 8.89 -6.93 -9.07
C CYS A 193 8.24 -7.66 -10.27
N GLU A 194 8.67 -8.89 -10.52
CA GLU A 194 8.10 -9.82 -11.49
C GLU A 194 7.98 -11.17 -10.79
N VAL A 195 6.74 -11.64 -10.61
CA VAL A 195 6.48 -12.90 -9.92
C VAL A 195 6.94 -14.07 -10.80
N PRO A 196 7.80 -14.97 -10.30
CA PRO A 196 8.21 -16.16 -11.03
C PRO A 196 7.02 -16.99 -11.51
N GLN A 197 7.12 -17.57 -12.71
CA GLN A 197 6.04 -18.32 -13.35
C GLN A 197 5.51 -19.48 -12.47
N GLU A 198 6.41 -20.15 -11.77
CA GLU A 198 6.07 -21.24 -10.84
C GLU A 198 5.27 -20.79 -9.60
N LEU A 199 5.33 -19.51 -9.25
CA LEU A 199 4.63 -18.92 -8.11
C LEU A 199 3.30 -18.25 -8.48
N LEU A 200 2.93 -18.19 -9.75
CA LEU A 200 1.64 -17.60 -10.15
C LEU A 200 0.44 -18.33 -9.56
N GLY A 201 0.58 -19.64 -9.30
CA GLY A 201 -0.43 -20.45 -8.62
C GLY A 201 -0.65 -20.10 -7.15
N GLU A 202 0.34 -19.49 -6.50
CA GLU A 202 0.34 -19.05 -5.11
C GLU A 202 0.06 -17.52 -5.00
N THR A 203 -0.09 -16.83 -6.14
CA THR A 203 -0.27 -15.38 -6.16
C THR A 203 -1.74 -15.01 -5.97
N VAL A 204 -1.96 -14.07 -5.05
CA VAL A 204 -3.28 -13.54 -4.73
C VAL A 204 -3.84 -12.77 -5.93
N ASN A 205 -5.03 -13.16 -6.37
CA ASN A 205 -5.65 -12.58 -7.55
C ASN A 205 -6.20 -11.18 -7.26
N CYS A 206 -5.87 -10.23 -8.14
CA CYS A 206 -6.44 -8.88 -8.15
C CYS A 206 -7.33 -8.61 -9.37
N ASN A 207 -7.70 -9.66 -10.13
CA ASN A 207 -8.58 -9.54 -11.29
C ASN A 207 -10.06 -9.50 -10.90
N TYR A 208 -10.90 -9.17 -11.87
CA TYR A 208 -12.36 -9.09 -11.75
C TYR A 208 -12.82 -8.01 -10.76
N GLU A 209 -12.00 -6.95 -10.60
CA GLU A 209 -12.43 -5.74 -9.92
C GLU A 209 -13.64 -5.14 -10.64
N ARG A 210 -14.62 -4.69 -9.87
CA ARG A 210 -15.72 -3.88 -10.41
C ARG A 210 -15.66 -2.46 -9.84
N ARG A 211 -15.93 -1.51 -10.72
CA ARG A 211 -16.13 -0.11 -10.35
C ARG A 211 -17.49 0.33 -10.83
N ILE A 212 -18.33 0.75 -9.91
CA ILE A 212 -19.69 1.24 -10.20
C ILE A 212 -19.65 2.75 -10.06
N VAL A 213 -19.67 3.44 -11.20
CA VAL A 213 -19.53 4.89 -11.27
C VAL A 213 -20.72 5.47 -12.02
N ASN A 214 -21.52 6.29 -11.33
CA ASN A 214 -22.71 6.96 -11.89
C ASN A 214 -23.70 6.02 -12.61
N GLY A 215 -23.80 4.79 -12.13
CA GLY A 215 -24.69 3.80 -12.72
C GLY A 215 -24.05 2.86 -13.73
N ASP A 216 -22.81 3.09 -14.14
CA ASP A 216 -22.04 2.20 -15.02
C ASP A 216 -21.20 1.22 -14.18
N CYS A 217 -21.23 -0.07 -14.55
CA CYS A 217 -20.44 -1.12 -13.91
C CYS A 217 -19.28 -1.56 -14.82
N TRP A 218 -18.08 -1.20 -14.43
CA TRP A 218 -16.84 -1.58 -15.11
C TRP A 218 -16.27 -2.85 -14.49
N LEU A 219 -15.86 -3.81 -15.33
CA LEU A 219 -15.18 -5.03 -14.93
C LEU A 219 -13.74 -5.01 -15.47
N ASP A 220 -12.75 -5.05 -14.56
CA ASP A 220 -11.35 -5.22 -14.95
C ASP A 220 -11.00 -6.71 -15.08
N THR A 221 -10.64 -7.13 -16.29
CA THR A 221 -10.15 -8.48 -16.59
C THR A 221 -8.65 -8.48 -16.95
N ALA A 222 -8.00 -7.32 -16.93
CA ALA A 222 -6.62 -7.13 -17.41
C ALA A 222 -5.54 -7.32 -16.32
N CYS A 223 -5.90 -7.88 -15.16
CA CYS A 223 -4.99 -8.07 -14.02
C CYS A 223 -4.89 -9.56 -13.61
N PRO A 224 -4.35 -10.44 -14.47
CA PRO A 224 -4.11 -11.83 -14.09
C PRO A 224 -3.12 -11.94 -12.91
N PRO A 225 -3.01 -13.10 -12.24
CA PRO A 225 -2.05 -13.32 -11.17
C PRO A 225 -0.62 -12.90 -11.57
N GLY A 226 0.11 -12.23 -10.68
CA GLY A 226 1.45 -11.73 -10.94
C GLY A 226 1.51 -10.41 -11.73
N THR A 227 0.35 -9.88 -12.15
CA THR A 227 0.27 -8.57 -12.80
C THR A 227 -0.04 -7.48 -11.78
N VAL A 228 0.72 -6.38 -11.83
CA VAL A 228 0.54 -5.23 -10.94
C VAL A 228 -0.84 -4.62 -11.13
N HIS A 229 -1.60 -4.45 -10.05
CA HIS A 229 -2.96 -3.90 -10.09
C HIS A 229 -2.99 -2.40 -10.44
N ASP A 230 -2.06 -1.59 -9.88
CA ASP A 230 -2.00 -0.16 -10.20
C ASP A 230 -1.75 0.05 -11.70
N PRO A 231 -2.67 0.72 -12.43
CA PRO A 231 -2.58 0.81 -13.88
C PRO A 231 -1.38 1.62 -14.38
N LYS A 232 -0.89 2.60 -13.63
CA LYS A 232 0.31 3.36 -13.99
C LYS A 232 1.56 2.49 -13.86
N ALA A 233 1.67 1.78 -12.73
CA ALA A 233 2.77 0.87 -12.49
C ALA A 233 2.76 -0.30 -13.48
N ARG A 234 1.58 -0.87 -13.75
CA ARG A 234 1.40 -1.92 -14.75
C ARG A 234 1.90 -1.49 -16.13
N LEU A 235 1.52 -0.29 -16.57
CA LEU A 235 1.94 0.25 -17.85
C LEU A 235 3.45 0.49 -17.92
N LEU A 236 4.03 1.14 -16.91
CA LEU A 236 5.46 1.42 -16.84
C LEU A 236 6.33 0.17 -16.71
N ASN A 237 5.80 -0.91 -16.12
CA ASN A 237 6.51 -2.18 -15.94
C ASN A 237 6.62 -3.01 -17.24
N THR A 238 5.91 -2.65 -18.30
CA THR A 238 5.90 -3.42 -19.55
C THR A 238 7.23 -3.37 -20.31
N SER A 239 8.00 -2.29 -20.19
CA SER A 239 9.27 -2.11 -20.88
C SER A 239 10.49 -2.59 -20.09
N ARG A 240 10.42 -2.52 -18.77
CA ARG A 240 11.45 -2.99 -17.82
C ARG A 240 10.79 -3.42 -16.53
N PRO A 241 10.83 -4.70 -16.16
CA PRO A 241 10.34 -5.16 -14.88
C PRO A 241 11.06 -4.45 -13.73
N ALA A 242 10.40 -3.50 -13.09
CA ALA A 242 10.90 -2.75 -11.97
C ALA A 242 9.74 -2.11 -11.20
N PRO A 243 9.81 -2.01 -9.86
CA PRO A 243 8.78 -1.29 -9.12
C PRO A 243 8.84 0.20 -9.48
N CYS A 244 7.66 0.83 -9.51
CA CYS A 244 7.52 2.23 -9.94
C CYS A 244 7.65 3.24 -8.79
N GLY A 245 8.23 2.84 -7.66
CA GLY A 245 8.40 3.66 -6.48
C GLY A 245 7.14 3.81 -5.63
N HIS A 246 5.96 3.94 -6.24
CA HIS A 246 4.69 4.04 -5.54
C HIS A 246 3.91 2.71 -5.45
N ALA A 247 4.17 1.78 -6.36
CA ALA A 247 3.57 0.45 -6.49
C ALA A 247 4.47 -0.47 -7.31
N GLY A 248 4.14 -1.76 -7.41
CA GLY A 248 4.80 -2.71 -8.29
C GLY A 248 5.69 -3.73 -7.58
N LEU A 249 5.65 -3.80 -6.25
CA LEU A 249 6.24 -4.91 -5.49
C LEU A 249 5.17 -5.94 -5.12
N PHE A 250 5.57 -7.20 -5.20
CA PHE A 250 4.86 -8.35 -4.66
C PHE A 250 5.64 -8.92 -3.48
N SER A 251 4.97 -9.41 -2.45
CA SER A 251 5.62 -10.01 -1.29
C SER A 251 4.69 -10.95 -0.53
N THR A 252 5.23 -11.67 0.45
CA THR A 252 4.49 -12.56 1.35
C THR A 252 4.32 -11.94 2.73
N LEU A 253 3.43 -12.52 3.55
CA LEU A 253 3.31 -12.13 4.95
C LEU A 253 4.61 -12.34 5.72
N HIS A 254 5.33 -13.44 5.40
CA HIS A 254 6.63 -13.74 6.00
C HIS A 254 7.67 -12.64 5.73
N ASP A 255 7.88 -12.29 4.46
CA ASP A 255 8.87 -11.27 4.08
C ASP A 255 8.52 -9.89 4.65
N MET A 256 7.23 -9.52 4.66
CA MET A 256 6.79 -8.26 5.27
C MET A 256 7.00 -8.27 6.79
N THR A 257 6.92 -9.43 7.44
CA THR A 257 7.27 -9.58 8.87
C THR A 257 8.77 -9.40 9.10
N LEU A 258 9.61 -9.93 8.21
CA LEU A 258 11.07 -9.68 8.25
C LEU A 258 11.37 -8.19 8.09
N LEU A 259 10.69 -7.48 7.18
CA LEU A 259 10.84 -6.03 7.03
C LEU A 259 10.47 -5.29 8.33
N ALA A 260 9.33 -5.61 8.94
CA ALA A 260 8.89 -4.97 10.18
C ALA A 260 9.90 -5.16 11.32
N ARG A 261 10.40 -6.38 11.50
CA ARG A 261 11.43 -6.69 12.50
C ARG A 261 12.76 -6.00 12.20
N GLY A 262 13.21 -6.03 10.94
CA GLY A 262 14.45 -5.36 10.54
C GLY A 262 14.41 -3.85 10.78
N LEU A 263 13.25 -3.20 10.62
CA LEU A 263 13.07 -1.80 11.01
C LEU A 263 13.17 -1.61 12.52
N LEU A 264 12.52 -2.45 13.33
CA LEU A 264 12.58 -2.39 14.78
C LEU A 264 13.99 -2.69 15.36
N GLU A 265 14.77 -3.49 14.66
CA GLU A 265 16.17 -3.83 14.99
C GLU A 265 17.16 -2.77 14.49
N ASN A 266 16.69 -1.75 13.77
CA ASN A 266 17.51 -0.74 13.09
C ASN A 266 18.52 -1.35 12.10
N ALA A 267 18.15 -2.47 11.46
CA ALA A 267 19.01 -3.16 10.49
C ALA A 267 19.16 -2.40 9.17
N LEU A 268 18.19 -1.57 8.82
CA LEU A 268 18.14 -0.82 7.55
C LEU A 268 18.47 0.66 7.68
N LEU A 269 18.13 1.27 8.81
CA LEU A 269 18.26 2.71 9.10
C LEU A 269 18.67 2.89 10.57
N SER A 270 19.35 3.98 10.86
CA SER A 270 19.60 4.37 12.24
C SER A 270 18.31 4.64 13.01
N ARG A 271 18.30 4.40 14.30
CA ARG A 271 17.16 4.70 15.18
C ARG A 271 16.66 6.14 15.03
N LYS A 272 17.58 7.09 14.89
CA LYS A 272 17.27 8.51 14.70
C LYS A 272 16.47 8.73 13.41
N THR A 273 16.92 8.18 12.30
CA THR A 273 16.26 8.31 11.01
C THR A 273 14.90 7.59 10.99
N LEU A 274 14.82 6.39 11.58
CA LEU A 274 13.60 5.61 11.66
C LEU A 274 12.49 6.39 12.37
N LEU A 275 12.79 7.06 13.48
CA LEU A 275 11.85 7.87 14.26
C LEU A 275 11.33 9.11 13.52
N GLU A 276 12.01 9.56 12.46
CA GLU A 276 11.58 10.71 11.65
C GLU A 276 10.55 10.34 10.57
N ILE A 277 10.42 9.05 10.21
CA ILE A 277 9.57 8.63 9.09
C ILE A 277 8.09 8.95 9.37
N GLY A 278 7.57 8.55 10.54
CA GLY A 278 6.17 8.71 10.91
C GLY A 278 5.78 10.10 11.42
N VAL A 279 6.72 11.04 11.53
CA VAL A 279 6.45 12.41 12.02
C VAL A 279 5.51 13.14 11.07
N ASN A 280 4.44 13.71 11.61
CA ASN A 280 3.52 14.55 10.83
C ASN A 280 4.20 15.78 10.24
N ARG A 281 4.07 15.98 8.93
CA ARG A 281 4.68 17.09 8.19
C ARG A 281 3.67 17.94 7.39
N THR A 282 2.40 17.54 7.38
CA THR A 282 1.36 18.18 6.55
C THR A 282 0.08 18.50 7.31
N GLY A 283 -0.31 17.64 8.24
CA GLY A 283 -1.61 17.67 8.89
C GLY A 283 -1.75 18.78 9.93
N GLY A 284 -2.94 19.35 10.02
CA GLY A 284 -3.34 20.36 11.00
C GLY A 284 -4.82 20.70 10.88
N LYS A 285 -5.31 21.50 11.81
CA LYS A 285 -6.69 22.02 11.79
C LYS A 285 -6.87 23.00 10.64
N LEU A 286 -7.98 22.87 9.95
CA LEU A 286 -8.44 23.78 8.90
C LEU A 286 -9.38 24.84 9.49
N PRO A 287 -9.68 25.93 8.75
CA PRO A 287 -10.58 26.99 9.23
C PRO A 287 -12.01 26.51 9.55
N ASP A 288 -12.44 25.38 9.00
CA ASP A 288 -13.74 24.76 9.26
C ASP A 288 -13.70 23.74 10.42
N ASP A 289 -12.64 23.78 11.24
CA ASP A 289 -12.37 22.86 12.37
C ASP A 289 -12.25 21.38 12.01
N THR A 290 -12.20 21.04 10.72
CA THR A 290 -11.84 19.70 10.28
C THR A 290 -10.32 19.53 10.21
N ASP A 291 -9.85 18.29 10.11
CA ASP A 291 -8.42 18.02 9.94
C ASP A 291 -8.05 17.86 8.47
N SER A 292 -6.90 18.39 8.09
CA SER A 292 -6.22 17.99 6.88
C SER A 292 -5.53 16.63 7.05
N GLN A 293 -5.10 16.01 5.97
CA GLN A 293 -4.46 14.70 6.01
C GLN A 293 -3.08 14.77 6.68
N TYR A 294 -2.82 13.93 7.66
CA TYR A 294 -1.55 13.83 8.40
C TYR A 294 -0.63 12.83 7.69
N MET A 295 0.52 13.33 7.21
CA MET A 295 1.50 12.55 6.46
C MET A 295 2.91 12.71 7.02
N GLY A 296 3.66 11.60 7.04
CA GLY A 296 5.10 11.56 7.27
C GLY A 296 5.87 11.41 5.95
N TYR A 297 7.04 10.78 6.01
CA TYR A 297 7.82 10.46 4.81
C TYR A 297 7.23 9.24 4.10
N LEU A 298 6.55 9.47 2.99
CA LEU A 298 5.81 8.52 2.16
C LEU A 298 4.89 7.57 2.94
N CYS A 299 4.46 7.95 4.14
CA CYS A 299 3.55 7.18 4.99
C CYS A 299 2.49 8.08 5.63
N TYR A 300 1.48 7.47 6.24
CA TYR A 300 0.51 8.16 7.08
C TYR A 300 1.09 8.42 8.47
N SER A 301 0.81 9.58 9.03
CA SER A 301 1.10 9.92 10.42
C SER A 301 -0.14 9.82 11.30
N LYS A 302 0.08 9.67 12.60
CA LYS A 302 -0.98 9.63 13.59
C LYS A 302 -1.78 10.92 13.54
N GLN A 303 -3.09 10.82 13.32
CA GLN A 303 -4.01 11.94 13.39
C GLN A 303 -4.71 11.94 14.75
N PRO A 304 -4.76 13.07 15.49
CA PRO A 304 -5.50 13.17 16.74
C PRO A 304 -6.98 12.84 16.54
N ASP A 305 -7.60 12.29 17.57
CA ASP A 305 -9.04 12.10 17.70
C ASP A 305 -9.75 11.30 16.59
N GLN A 306 -9.01 10.55 15.77
CA GLN A 306 -9.61 9.68 14.76
C GLN A 306 -10.01 8.31 15.30
N THR A 307 -11.31 8.00 15.19
CA THR A 307 -11.83 6.65 15.47
C THR A 307 -11.38 5.62 14.44
N PHE A 308 -11.24 6.06 13.16
CA PHE A 308 -10.75 5.27 12.05
C PHE A 308 -9.60 6.01 11.39
N SER A 309 -8.40 5.51 11.56
CA SER A 309 -7.17 6.13 11.06
C SER A 309 -6.37 5.11 10.28
N GLU A 310 -5.58 5.61 9.33
CA GLU A 310 -4.59 4.79 8.65
C GLU A 310 -3.49 4.30 9.62
N VAL A 311 -3.22 5.06 10.69
CA VAL A 311 -2.39 4.63 11.82
C VAL A 311 -3.29 3.97 12.88
N PRO A 312 -3.01 2.73 13.31
CA PRO A 312 -3.82 2.05 14.33
C PRO A 312 -3.95 2.87 15.61
N ALA A 313 -5.15 2.86 16.22
CA ALA A 313 -5.46 3.67 17.42
C ALA A 313 -4.48 3.39 18.57
N TYR A 314 -4.06 2.15 18.74
CA TYR A 314 -3.12 1.71 19.78
C TYR A 314 -1.70 2.25 19.60
N PHE A 315 -1.24 2.50 18.37
CA PHE A 315 0.12 2.93 18.08
C PHE A 315 0.34 4.44 18.31
N GLY A 316 1.60 4.83 18.50
CA GLY A 316 2.03 6.19 18.87
C GLY A 316 2.27 7.13 17.69
N GLU A 317 2.77 8.32 18.03
CA GLU A 317 2.98 9.45 17.09
C GLU A 317 4.08 9.20 16.05
N ARG A 318 5.02 8.30 16.33
CA ARG A 318 6.15 7.97 15.45
C ARG A 318 5.89 6.75 14.56
N THR A 319 4.64 6.29 14.54
CA THR A 319 4.25 5.10 13.77
C THR A 319 4.40 5.33 12.29
N ILE A 320 5.02 4.37 11.62
CA ILE A 320 5.11 4.28 10.16
C ILE A 320 3.93 3.42 9.71
N ALA A 321 2.97 3.98 9.00
CA ALA A 321 1.78 3.27 8.55
C ALA A 321 1.48 3.50 7.08
N LEU A 322 1.15 2.43 6.36
CA LEU A 322 0.73 2.45 4.96
C LEU A 322 -0.41 1.48 4.71
N ASN A 323 -1.28 1.85 3.77
CA ASN A 323 -2.28 0.96 3.20
C ASN A 323 -2.03 0.72 1.71
N GLY A 324 -2.30 -0.51 1.27
CA GLY A 324 -2.34 -0.86 -0.14
C GLY A 324 -3.78 -0.89 -0.65
N PHE A 325 -4.02 -0.40 -1.86
CA PHE A 325 -5.36 -0.42 -2.48
C PHE A 325 -5.91 -1.86 -2.59
N THR A 326 -5.06 -2.84 -2.76
CA THR A 326 -5.36 -4.28 -2.80
C THR A 326 -5.93 -4.85 -1.50
N GLY A 327 -5.88 -4.08 -0.40
CA GLY A 327 -6.44 -4.44 0.91
C GLY A 327 -5.40 -4.51 2.03
N ASN A 328 -4.15 -4.25 1.71
CA ASN A 328 -3.04 -4.39 2.64
C ASN A 328 -2.98 -3.25 3.67
N HIS A 329 -2.39 -3.57 4.80
CA HIS A 329 -1.97 -2.62 5.83
C HIS A 329 -0.63 -3.06 6.41
N PHE A 330 0.27 -2.11 6.57
CA PHE A 330 1.56 -2.29 7.24
C PHE A 330 1.74 -1.17 8.25
N SER A 331 2.05 -1.49 9.48
CA SER A 331 2.42 -0.50 10.48
C SER A 331 3.48 -1.01 11.45
N VAL A 332 4.42 -0.11 11.78
CA VAL A 332 5.49 -0.31 12.76
C VAL A 332 5.50 0.89 13.68
N ASP A 333 5.42 0.64 14.97
CA ASP A 333 5.64 1.64 16.02
C ASP A 333 7.05 1.44 16.62
N PRO A 334 8.01 2.25 16.20
CA PRO A 334 9.37 2.09 16.70
C PRO A 334 9.52 2.45 18.18
N GLU A 335 8.68 3.31 18.75
CA GLU A 335 8.75 3.67 20.17
C GLU A 335 8.25 2.55 21.06
N LYS A 336 7.13 1.90 20.68
CA LYS A 336 6.59 0.74 21.40
C LYS A 336 7.31 -0.56 21.04
N ASN A 337 8.19 -0.56 20.05
CA ASN A 337 8.86 -1.76 19.55
C ASN A 337 7.86 -2.84 19.08
N GLN A 338 6.82 -2.45 18.35
CA GLN A 338 5.73 -3.33 17.93
C GLN A 338 5.33 -3.09 16.48
N PHE A 339 4.74 -4.12 15.86
CA PHE A 339 4.23 -4.05 14.49
C PHE A 339 2.89 -4.78 14.34
N MET A 340 2.13 -4.41 13.31
CA MET A 340 1.03 -5.20 12.78
C MET A 340 0.98 -5.12 11.25
N ILE A 341 0.69 -6.24 10.62
CA ILE A 341 0.60 -6.42 9.18
C ILE A 341 -0.69 -7.17 8.86
N LEU A 342 -1.44 -6.66 7.89
CA LEU A 342 -2.59 -7.35 7.32
C LEU A 342 -2.43 -7.31 5.80
N LEU A 343 -2.40 -8.47 5.17
CA LEU A 343 -2.45 -8.60 3.72
C LEU A 343 -3.80 -9.22 3.36
N ALA A 344 -4.54 -8.60 2.45
CA ALA A 344 -5.89 -9.04 2.14
C ALA A 344 -6.17 -8.99 0.64
N ASN A 345 -7.09 -9.85 0.21
CA ASN A 345 -7.59 -9.86 -1.16
C ASN A 345 -8.95 -9.13 -1.24
N ARG A 346 -8.90 -7.82 -1.28
CA ARG A 346 -10.10 -6.98 -1.35
C ARG A 346 -10.59 -6.74 -2.78
N ILE A 347 -9.78 -7.06 -3.78
CA ILE A 347 -10.02 -6.70 -5.18
C ILE A 347 -10.80 -7.79 -5.91
N HIS A 348 -10.32 -9.02 -5.79
CA HIS A 348 -10.80 -10.15 -6.58
C HIS A 348 -12.31 -10.34 -6.48
N ASN A 349 -13.01 -10.19 -7.61
CA ASN A 349 -14.46 -10.35 -7.73
C ASN A 349 -15.27 -9.45 -6.76
N ARG A 350 -14.80 -8.22 -6.52
CA ARG A 350 -15.43 -7.25 -5.59
C ARG A 350 -15.68 -5.90 -6.27
N ALA A 351 -16.71 -5.20 -5.80
CA ALA A 351 -16.92 -3.79 -6.14
C ALA A 351 -16.09 -2.92 -5.18
N THR A 352 -14.97 -2.38 -5.67
CA THR A 352 -14.02 -1.60 -4.86
C THR A 352 -14.33 -0.10 -4.85
N THR A 353 -15.13 0.35 -5.80
CA THR A 353 -15.60 1.74 -5.94
C THR A 353 -17.07 1.74 -6.27
N VAL A 354 -17.84 2.53 -5.54
CA VAL A 354 -19.27 2.76 -5.80
C VAL A 354 -19.55 4.24 -5.59
N THR A 355 -19.96 4.94 -6.66
CA THR A 355 -20.35 6.36 -6.63
C THR A 355 -21.79 6.53 -7.09
N GLY A 356 -22.36 7.73 -6.88
CA GLY A 356 -23.72 8.03 -7.30
C GLY A 356 -24.81 7.36 -6.47
N ARG A 357 -24.52 6.93 -5.24
CA ARG A 357 -25.52 6.44 -4.29
C ARG A 357 -26.44 7.58 -3.87
N ALA A 358 -27.74 7.27 -3.76
CA ALA A 358 -28.74 8.23 -3.27
C ALA A 358 -28.48 8.64 -1.81
N ASN A 359 -27.87 7.75 -1.02
CA ASN A 359 -27.43 8.01 0.33
C ASN A 359 -25.92 7.67 0.45
N PRO A 360 -25.02 8.67 0.64
CA PRO A 360 -23.58 8.43 0.83
C PRO A 360 -23.27 7.59 2.08
N GLU A 361 -24.15 7.56 3.07
CA GLU A 361 -24.02 6.75 4.28
C GLU A 361 -24.50 5.31 4.10
N ASP A 362 -25.09 4.97 2.98
CA ASP A 362 -25.47 3.60 2.66
C ASP A 362 -24.21 2.73 2.53
N LYS A 363 -23.94 1.98 3.60
CA LYS A 363 -22.81 1.04 3.72
C LYS A 363 -23.21 -0.37 3.36
N THR A 364 -24.22 -0.55 2.49
CA THR A 364 -24.59 -1.88 2.01
C THR A 364 -23.38 -2.56 1.40
N GLU A 365 -23.12 -3.77 1.83
CA GLU A 365 -22.01 -4.60 1.36
C GLU A 365 -22.40 -5.47 0.16
N ILE A 366 -23.65 -5.39 -0.26
CA ILE A 366 -24.18 -6.08 -1.43
C ILE A 366 -24.95 -5.05 -2.26
N ILE A 367 -24.63 -5.02 -3.56
CA ILE A 367 -25.36 -4.21 -4.53
C ILE A 367 -26.05 -5.15 -5.52
N ARG A 368 -27.39 -5.06 -5.61
CA ARG A 368 -28.16 -5.66 -6.69
C ARG A 368 -27.99 -4.83 -7.95
N TRP A 369 -27.48 -5.44 -9.02
CA TRP A 369 -27.23 -4.74 -10.27
C TRP A 369 -28.36 -5.00 -11.30
N ASN A 370 -28.37 -4.19 -12.37
CA ASN A 370 -29.37 -4.29 -13.43
C ASN A 370 -29.35 -5.61 -14.21
N ASP A 371 -28.24 -6.37 -14.15
CA ASP A 371 -28.13 -7.71 -14.71
C ASP A 371 -28.75 -8.81 -13.84
N GLY A 372 -29.39 -8.43 -12.74
CA GLY A 372 -30.02 -9.33 -11.79
C GLY A 372 -29.07 -10.05 -10.84
N LYS A 373 -27.77 -9.68 -10.78
CA LYS A 373 -26.77 -10.28 -9.90
C LYS A 373 -26.49 -9.40 -8.70
N ASP A 374 -26.03 -10.03 -7.64
CA ASP A 374 -25.54 -9.36 -6.43
C ASP A 374 -24.03 -9.27 -6.48
N TYR A 375 -23.49 -8.07 -6.20
CA TYR A 375 -22.05 -7.82 -6.12
C TYR A 375 -21.65 -7.42 -4.72
N ILE A 376 -20.59 -8.06 -4.20
CA ILE A 376 -20.05 -7.76 -2.89
C ILE A 376 -19.20 -6.48 -2.98
N VAL A 377 -19.45 -5.53 -2.07
CA VAL A 377 -18.78 -4.23 -2.00
C VAL A 377 -17.67 -4.28 -0.96
N SER A 378 -16.45 -4.02 -1.39
CA SER A 378 -15.27 -3.89 -0.51
C SER A 378 -14.74 -2.46 -0.39
N GLN A 379 -15.51 -1.46 -0.88
CA GLN A 379 -15.11 -0.05 -0.86
C GLN A 379 -14.70 0.44 0.53
N ASN A 380 -15.44 0.06 1.55
CA ASN A 380 -15.25 0.49 2.93
C ASN A 380 -14.40 -0.48 3.76
N PHE A 381 -13.68 -1.41 3.14
CA PHE A 381 -12.88 -2.40 3.85
C PHE A 381 -11.83 -1.77 4.79
N VAL A 382 -11.31 -0.60 4.45
CA VAL A 382 -10.38 0.15 5.31
C VAL A 382 -10.98 0.35 6.72
N TYR A 383 -12.21 0.87 6.81
CA TYR A 383 -12.89 1.10 8.09
C TYR A 383 -13.29 -0.19 8.79
N THR A 384 -13.73 -1.18 8.02
CA THR A 384 -14.13 -2.49 8.54
C THR A 384 -12.92 -3.21 9.14
N LYS A 385 -11.76 -3.10 8.50
CA LYS A 385 -10.47 -3.63 8.97
C LYS A 385 -10.07 -3.02 10.32
N ASP A 386 -10.26 -1.73 10.51
CA ASP A 386 -9.98 -1.06 11.79
C ASP A 386 -10.85 -1.62 12.93
N LYS A 387 -12.14 -1.74 12.69
CA LYS A 387 -13.11 -2.18 13.68
C LYS A 387 -12.89 -3.64 14.12
N PHE A 388 -12.63 -4.53 13.18
CA PHE A 388 -12.62 -5.98 13.45
C PHE A 388 -11.23 -6.57 13.60
N LEU A 389 -10.18 -5.92 13.14
CA LEU A 389 -8.83 -6.46 13.15
C LEU A 389 -7.83 -5.59 13.91
N LYS A 390 -7.60 -4.35 13.48
CA LYS A 390 -6.53 -3.51 14.07
C LYS A 390 -6.75 -3.23 15.55
N ASN A 391 -7.97 -2.99 15.98
CA ASN A 391 -8.26 -2.76 17.39
C ASN A 391 -8.02 -4.01 18.26
N HIS A 392 -8.39 -5.20 17.74
CA HIS A 392 -8.15 -6.45 18.47
C HIS A 392 -6.65 -6.80 18.52
N ILE A 393 -5.91 -6.56 17.44
CA ILE A 393 -4.44 -6.69 17.44
C ILE A 393 -3.81 -5.73 18.47
N GLY A 394 -4.25 -4.47 18.50
CA GLY A 394 -3.78 -3.50 19.49
C GLY A 394 -4.01 -3.97 20.93
N ASN A 395 -5.16 -4.57 21.21
CA ASN A 395 -5.46 -5.14 22.53
C ASN A 395 -4.58 -6.36 22.88
N ILE A 396 -4.21 -7.17 21.88
CA ILE A 396 -3.25 -8.26 22.07
C ILE A 396 -1.85 -7.68 22.36
N LEU A 397 -1.39 -6.74 21.56
CA LEU A 397 -0.07 -6.11 21.70
C LEU A 397 0.07 -5.34 23.02
N ALA A 398 -1.02 -4.81 23.59
CA ALA A 398 -1.01 -4.16 24.89
C ALA A 398 -0.69 -5.13 26.06
N SER A 399 -0.82 -6.44 25.83
CA SER A 399 -0.46 -7.49 26.80
C SER A 399 0.95 -8.06 26.61
N TYR A 400 1.67 -7.61 25.60
CA TYR A 400 3.08 -8.00 25.33
C TYR A 400 4.02 -7.23 26.24
#